data_253912b8ebb8477992d4fc21766ef5f9
#
_entry.id   253912b8ebb8477992d4fc21766ef5f9
#
_cell.length_a   1.000
_cell.length_b   1.000
_cell.length_c   1.000
_cell.angle_alpha   90.00
_cell.angle_beta   90.00
_cell.angle_gamma   90.00
#
_symmetry.space_group_name_H-M   'P 1'
#
loop_
_entity.id
_entity.type
_entity.pdbx_description
1 polymer ?
#
loop_
_entity_poly.entity_id
_entity_poly.type
_entity_poly.pdbx_seq_one_letter_code
_entity_poly.pdbx_strand_id
1 'polypeptide(L)'
;MTQEELFKVLVAHCKEYGFIFPSSEIYDGLAAVYDYGQMGVELKNNIKQYWWNAMTRLNENIVGIDSCIFMHPRIWEASGHVSAFNDPLIDNKDSKKRYRADVLIEDYLGKIEEKINKEVEKGRKRFGENFDEAQFRATNPNVLREQAKYDEVHNRYVAAEQASDFKEYRQIIIDCGIVCPISGTCNWTDVRQFNLMFSTSMGSTSEGANTIYLRPETAQGIFVNYLNVQKTGRMKIPFGIAQIGKAFRNEIVARQFIFRMREFEQMEMQFFIKPGTELDWFAKWKENRMKWHVNLGMGAENYRFHDHEKLAHYANAATDIEFNFPFGFKELEGIHSRTNFDLGNHQKFSGKKIEYFDPEEGAAYTPYVVETSIGVDRMVLAVLSHSLHEEKLENGETRVVLSIPAPLAPVKAAVLPLVKKDGLPELAQEVMDLLKYDFNCQYEEKDSIGKRYRRQDAIGTPFCITVDHESLNDRCVTVRDRDTMTQERVPIANLRAMIDAKVNLNNLLRNL
;
A
#
# COMPACT_ATOMS: atom_id res chain seq x y z
N MET A 1 11.17 -21.92 1.78
CA MET A 1 10.06 -21.49 0.87
C MET A 1 10.61 -20.45 -0.08
N THR A 2 10.38 -20.59 -1.38
CA THR A 2 10.71 -19.52 -2.35
C THR A 2 9.73 -18.37 -2.19
N GLN A 3 10.06 -17.18 -2.72
CA GLN A 3 9.15 -16.03 -2.66
C GLN A 3 7.82 -16.29 -3.39
N GLU A 4 7.85 -17.01 -4.52
CA GLU A 4 6.65 -17.39 -5.26
C GLU A 4 5.77 -18.38 -4.47
N GLU A 5 6.38 -19.34 -3.78
CA GLU A 5 5.68 -20.26 -2.88
C GLU A 5 5.05 -19.52 -1.71
N LEU A 6 5.80 -18.59 -1.09
CA LEU A 6 5.28 -17.74 -0.01
C LEU A 6 4.04 -16.97 -0.45
N PHE A 7 4.06 -16.40 -1.64
CA PHE A 7 2.91 -15.64 -2.15
C PHE A 7 1.66 -16.51 -2.34
N LYS A 8 1.83 -17.73 -2.87
CA LYS A 8 0.73 -18.69 -3.02
C LYS A 8 0.16 -19.12 -1.66
N VAL A 9 1.05 -19.42 -0.71
CA VAL A 9 0.66 -19.78 0.66
C VAL A 9 -0.06 -18.62 1.34
N LEU A 10 0.43 -17.39 1.19
CA LEU A 10 -0.19 -16.19 1.73
C LEU A 10 -1.63 -16.01 1.24
N VAL A 11 -1.87 -16.13 -0.07
CA VAL A 11 -3.21 -15.98 -0.66
C VAL A 11 -4.17 -17.04 -0.11
N ALA A 12 -3.72 -18.29 -0.01
CA ALA A 12 -4.51 -19.39 0.56
C ALA A 12 -4.80 -19.15 2.05
N HIS A 13 -3.80 -18.73 2.82
CA HIS A 13 -3.92 -18.39 4.23
C HIS A 13 -4.91 -17.25 4.48
N CYS A 14 -4.84 -16.19 3.67
CA CYS A 14 -5.78 -15.06 3.78
C CYS A 14 -7.24 -15.51 3.62
N LYS A 15 -7.50 -16.43 2.69
CA LYS A 15 -8.83 -16.99 2.47
C LYS A 15 -9.26 -17.91 3.61
N GLU A 16 -8.39 -18.80 4.03
CA GLU A 16 -8.69 -19.82 5.07
C GLU A 16 -9.01 -19.17 6.41
N TYR A 17 -8.27 -18.12 6.79
CA TYR A 17 -8.38 -17.49 8.11
C TYR A 17 -9.19 -16.20 8.13
N GLY A 18 -9.92 -15.91 7.06
CA GLY A 18 -10.88 -14.79 7.05
C GLY A 18 -10.23 -13.40 6.98
N PHE A 19 -9.10 -13.28 6.27
CA PHE A 19 -8.49 -11.99 5.99
C PHE A 19 -9.05 -11.37 4.72
N ILE A 20 -9.01 -12.09 3.60
CA ILE A 20 -9.34 -11.55 2.30
C ILE A 20 -10.02 -12.63 1.44
N PHE A 21 -11.12 -12.27 0.82
CA PHE A 21 -11.89 -13.11 -0.09
C PHE A 21 -11.98 -12.48 -1.48
N PRO A 22 -12.06 -13.28 -2.57
CA PRO A 22 -12.56 -12.75 -3.84
C PRO A 22 -13.96 -12.18 -3.66
N SER A 23 -14.19 -10.94 -4.12
CA SER A 23 -15.52 -10.36 -3.98
C SER A 23 -16.53 -11.11 -4.81
N SER A 24 -17.72 -11.31 -4.25
CA SER A 24 -18.86 -11.98 -4.93
C SER A 24 -18.55 -13.43 -5.38
N GLU A 25 -17.77 -14.16 -4.58
CA GLU A 25 -17.28 -15.50 -4.93
C GLU A 25 -18.41 -16.50 -5.28
N ILE A 26 -19.59 -16.37 -4.69
CA ILE A 26 -20.76 -17.20 -5.01
C ILE A 26 -21.28 -17.02 -6.45
N TYR A 27 -20.82 -15.99 -7.14
CA TYR A 27 -21.09 -15.69 -8.56
C TYR A 27 -19.80 -15.75 -9.40
N ASP A 28 -18.89 -16.64 -9.08
CA ASP A 28 -17.57 -16.79 -9.71
C ASP A 28 -16.62 -15.59 -9.53
N GLY A 29 -16.96 -14.65 -8.67
CA GLY A 29 -16.17 -13.48 -8.33
C GLY A 29 -16.16 -12.37 -9.37
N LEU A 30 -15.61 -11.22 -8.97
CA LEU A 30 -15.32 -10.09 -9.87
C LEU A 30 -13.80 -9.86 -9.89
N ALA A 31 -13.21 -9.87 -11.09
CA ALA A 31 -11.77 -9.77 -11.24
C ALA A 31 -11.21 -8.47 -10.64
N ALA A 32 -10.16 -8.60 -9.84
CA ALA A 32 -9.46 -7.49 -9.18
C ALA A 32 -10.32 -6.69 -8.18
N VAL A 33 -11.30 -7.33 -7.59
CA VAL A 33 -12.08 -6.80 -6.48
C VAL A 33 -12.09 -7.84 -5.36
N TYR A 34 -11.82 -7.39 -4.13
CA TYR A 34 -11.69 -8.26 -2.97
C TYR A 34 -12.46 -7.71 -1.79
N ASP A 35 -13.01 -8.60 -0.98
CA ASP A 35 -13.67 -8.31 0.28
C ASP A 35 -12.73 -8.63 1.44
N TYR A 36 -12.76 -7.80 2.48
CA TYR A 36 -12.04 -8.07 3.72
C TYR A 36 -12.94 -8.85 4.68
N GLY A 37 -12.48 -10.01 5.08
CA GLY A 37 -13.15 -10.82 6.09
C GLY A 37 -12.94 -10.28 7.52
N GLN A 38 -13.41 -11.02 8.50
CA GLN A 38 -13.44 -10.58 9.90
C GLN A 38 -12.05 -10.28 10.51
N MET A 39 -11.00 -10.98 10.08
CA MET A 39 -9.62 -10.68 10.50
C MET A 39 -9.03 -9.54 9.68
N GLY A 40 -9.30 -9.54 8.39
CA GLY A 40 -8.76 -8.54 7.47
C GLY A 40 -9.27 -7.14 7.75
N VAL A 41 -10.56 -6.97 8.06
CA VAL A 41 -11.14 -5.65 8.36
C VAL A 41 -10.55 -5.04 9.63
N GLU A 42 -10.31 -5.85 10.67
CA GLU A 42 -9.69 -5.37 11.91
C GLU A 42 -8.23 -4.96 11.70
N LEU A 43 -7.44 -5.78 10.96
CA LEU A 43 -6.08 -5.41 10.58
C LEU A 43 -6.05 -4.08 9.79
N LYS A 44 -6.94 -3.98 8.81
CA LYS A 44 -7.05 -2.78 7.96
C LYS A 44 -7.43 -1.54 8.79
N ASN A 45 -8.36 -1.66 9.72
CA ASN A 45 -8.76 -0.57 10.61
C ASN A 45 -7.63 -0.14 11.56
N ASN A 46 -6.86 -1.09 12.11
CA ASN A 46 -5.72 -0.80 12.97
C ASN A 46 -4.62 -0.03 12.20
N ILE A 47 -4.33 -0.42 10.95
CA ILE A 47 -3.39 0.30 10.07
C ILE A 47 -3.87 1.73 9.80
N LYS A 48 -5.14 1.90 9.42
CA LYS A 48 -5.73 3.22 9.18
C LYS A 48 -5.68 4.10 10.44
N GLN A 49 -5.98 3.53 11.60
CA GLN A 49 -5.95 4.26 12.86
C GLN A 49 -4.53 4.69 13.25
N TYR A 50 -3.52 3.83 13.02
CA TYR A 50 -2.12 4.17 13.26
C TYR A 50 -1.67 5.33 12.36
N TRP A 51 -1.98 5.27 11.06
CA TRP A 51 -1.67 6.35 10.13
C TRP A 51 -2.40 7.66 10.48
N TRP A 52 -3.72 7.56 10.72
CA TRP A 52 -4.54 8.73 11.05
C TRP A 52 -4.05 9.47 12.31
N ASN A 53 -3.74 8.71 13.35
CA ASN A 53 -3.23 9.27 14.58
C ASN A 53 -1.83 9.88 14.40
N ALA A 54 -0.96 9.25 13.63
CA ALA A 54 0.35 9.79 13.31
C ALA A 54 0.26 11.12 12.54
N MET A 55 -0.69 11.24 11.61
CA MET A 55 -0.90 12.48 10.86
C MET A 55 -1.55 13.57 11.71
N THR A 56 -2.71 13.29 12.32
CA THR A 56 -3.58 14.34 12.89
C THR A 56 -3.35 14.61 14.37
N ARG A 57 -2.67 13.71 15.12
CA ARG A 57 -2.38 13.91 16.54
C ARG A 57 -0.94 14.31 16.82
N LEU A 58 0.01 13.81 16.04
CA LEU A 58 1.41 14.17 16.23
C LEU A 58 1.80 15.48 15.54
N ASN A 59 0.96 15.96 14.62
CA ASN A 59 1.17 17.22 13.90
C ASN A 59 -0.01 18.15 14.18
N GLU A 60 0.22 19.19 14.96
CA GLU A 60 -0.82 20.17 15.34
C GLU A 60 -1.38 20.94 14.15
N ASN A 61 -0.64 21.01 13.06
CA ASN A 61 -1.00 21.70 11.82
C ASN A 61 -1.54 20.77 10.72
N ILE A 62 -1.95 19.54 11.05
CA ILE A 62 -2.61 18.64 10.11
C ILE A 62 -4.01 18.30 10.61
N VAL A 63 -5.00 18.51 9.76
CA VAL A 63 -6.40 18.23 10.04
C VAL A 63 -6.96 17.20 9.06
N GLY A 64 -8.03 16.53 9.45
CA GLY A 64 -8.67 15.51 8.62
C GLY A 64 -9.91 16.01 7.90
N ILE A 65 -10.18 15.45 6.71
CA ILE A 65 -11.48 15.59 6.03
C ILE A 65 -11.97 14.24 5.54
N ASP A 66 -13.24 14.18 5.17
CA ASP A 66 -13.84 13.08 4.39
C ASP A 66 -14.64 13.68 3.24
N SER A 67 -14.04 13.72 2.04
CA SER A 67 -14.70 14.22 0.84
C SER A 67 -15.49 13.13 0.11
N CYS A 68 -16.54 13.52 -0.60
CA CYS A 68 -17.38 12.58 -1.33
C CYS A 68 -16.63 11.87 -2.46
N ILE A 69 -17.05 10.64 -2.76
CA ILE A 69 -16.58 9.87 -3.94
C ILE A 69 -17.08 10.56 -5.23
N PHE A 70 -18.36 10.93 -5.27
CA PHE A 70 -18.94 11.68 -6.37
C PHE A 70 -18.62 13.16 -6.25
N MET A 71 -17.93 13.66 -7.24
CA MET A 71 -17.53 15.07 -7.33
C MET A 71 -17.91 15.66 -8.69
N HIS A 72 -17.96 16.97 -8.80
CA HIS A 72 -18.30 17.66 -10.04
C HIS A 72 -17.31 17.23 -11.17
N PRO A 73 -17.78 16.84 -12.37
CA PRO A 73 -16.92 16.34 -13.45
C PRO A 73 -15.75 17.25 -13.83
N ARG A 74 -15.93 18.58 -13.73
CA ARG A 74 -14.88 19.57 -14.01
C ARG A 74 -13.65 19.46 -13.13
N ILE A 75 -13.75 18.78 -11.98
CA ILE A 75 -12.59 18.49 -11.12
C ILE A 75 -11.62 17.58 -11.86
N TRP A 76 -12.16 16.56 -12.54
CA TRP A 76 -11.38 15.59 -13.30
C TRP A 76 -10.85 16.14 -14.63
N GLU A 77 -11.53 17.13 -15.20
CA GLU A 77 -11.01 17.90 -16.33
C GLU A 77 -9.84 18.79 -15.87
N ALA A 78 -9.98 19.50 -14.75
CA ALA A 78 -8.97 20.38 -14.20
C ALA A 78 -7.69 19.63 -13.79
N SER A 79 -7.83 18.46 -13.19
CA SER A 79 -6.71 17.60 -12.80
C SER A 79 -6.10 16.79 -13.95
N GLY A 80 -6.71 16.81 -15.15
CA GLY A 80 -6.23 16.10 -16.33
C GLY A 80 -6.64 14.62 -16.40
N HIS A 81 -7.36 14.08 -15.42
CA HIS A 81 -7.73 12.65 -15.40
C HIS A 81 -8.65 12.24 -16.55
N VAL A 82 -9.53 13.14 -17.04
CA VAL A 82 -10.40 12.80 -18.17
C VAL A 82 -9.59 12.65 -19.46
N SER A 83 -8.56 13.45 -19.67
CA SER A 83 -7.78 13.51 -20.91
C SER A 83 -6.54 12.65 -20.93
N ALA A 84 -5.86 12.49 -19.78
CA ALA A 84 -4.51 11.93 -19.71
C ALA A 84 -4.39 10.64 -18.85
N PHE A 85 -5.42 10.26 -18.11
CA PHE A 85 -5.37 9.06 -17.27
C PHE A 85 -5.72 7.81 -18.06
N ASN A 86 -4.83 7.47 -19.01
CA ASN A 86 -5.06 6.40 -19.98
C ASN A 86 -3.89 5.40 -19.96
N ASP A 87 -4.21 4.11 -20.06
CA ASP A 87 -3.25 3.06 -20.36
C ASP A 87 -3.17 2.79 -21.86
N PRO A 88 -1.95 2.68 -22.45
CA PRO A 88 -1.77 2.23 -23.82
C PRO A 88 -1.95 0.71 -23.90
N LEU A 89 -3.05 0.25 -24.47
CA LEU A 89 -3.39 -1.18 -24.54
C LEU A 89 -3.13 -1.77 -25.91
N ILE A 90 -2.59 -2.99 -25.94
CA ILE A 90 -2.35 -3.80 -27.13
C ILE A 90 -2.87 -5.20 -26.90
N ASP A 91 -3.55 -5.78 -27.91
CA ASP A 91 -4.05 -7.15 -27.85
C ASP A 91 -3.20 -8.06 -28.74
N ASN A 92 -2.90 -9.26 -28.24
CA ASN A 92 -2.34 -10.29 -29.11
C ASN A 92 -3.49 -11.09 -29.73
N LYS A 93 -3.52 -11.15 -31.07
CA LYS A 93 -4.61 -11.77 -31.85
C LYS A 93 -4.71 -13.26 -31.68
N ASP A 94 -3.60 -13.94 -31.37
CA ASP A 94 -3.55 -15.41 -31.27
C ASP A 94 -3.96 -15.87 -29.85
N SER A 95 -3.43 -15.23 -28.81
CA SER A 95 -3.79 -15.54 -27.43
C SER A 95 -5.11 -14.89 -26.97
N LYS A 96 -5.61 -13.89 -27.71
CA LYS A 96 -6.75 -13.04 -27.35
C LYS A 96 -6.57 -12.36 -25.98
N LYS A 97 -5.32 -12.19 -25.55
CA LYS A 97 -4.99 -11.53 -24.27
C LYS A 97 -4.54 -10.09 -24.51
N ARG A 98 -4.89 -9.26 -23.55
CA ARG A 98 -4.61 -7.83 -23.51
C ARG A 98 -3.42 -7.53 -22.62
N TYR A 99 -2.58 -6.60 -23.04
CA TYR A 99 -1.37 -6.16 -22.37
C TYR A 99 -1.28 -4.63 -22.39
N ARG A 100 -0.52 -4.07 -21.47
CA ARG A 100 -0.07 -2.69 -21.55
C ARG A 100 1.16 -2.65 -22.47
N ALA A 101 1.11 -1.79 -23.48
CA ALA A 101 2.19 -1.69 -24.47
C ALA A 101 3.47 -1.11 -23.85
N ASP A 102 3.33 -0.12 -22.94
CA ASP A 102 4.43 0.45 -22.17
C ASP A 102 5.13 -0.62 -21.31
N VAL A 103 4.37 -1.41 -20.53
CA VAL A 103 4.94 -2.49 -19.70
C VAL A 103 5.68 -3.55 -20.54
N LEU A 104 5.19 -3.89 -21.74
CA LEU A 104 5.88 -4.81 -22.62
C LEU A 104 7.24 -4.28 -23.08
N ILE A 105 7.33 -2.96 -23.33
CA ILE A 105 8.58 -2.29 -23.72
C ILE A 105 9.52 -2.21 -22.51
N GLU A 106 9.01 -1.81 -21.35
CA GLU A 106 9.78 -1.73 -20.10
C GLU A 106 10.34 -3.10 -19.67
N ASP A 107 9.53 -4.17 -19.74
CA ASP A 107 9.97 -5.54 -19.48
C ASP A 107 11.09 -5.98 -20.45
N TYR A 108 11.04 -5.51 -21.70
CA TYR A 108 12.07 -5.78 -22.67
C TYR A 108 13.37 -5.01 -22.36
N LEU A 109 13.28 -3.74 -21.99
CA LEU A 109 14.41 -2.93 -21.54
C LEU A 109 15.05 -3.54 -20.29
N GLY A 110 14.24 -3.93 -19.30
CA GLY A 110 14.70 -4.62 -18.10
C GLY A 110 15.48 -5.91 -18.40
N LYS A 111 15.07 -6.69 -19.40
CA LYS A 111 15.83 -7.88 -19.84
C LYS A 111 17.18 -7.54 -20.47
N ILE A 112 17.29 -6.40 -21.15
CA ILE A 112 18.58 -5.93 -21.66
C ILE A 112 19.48 -5.52 -20.50
N GLU A 113 18.94 -4.77 -19.55
CA GLU A 113 19.66 -4.35 -18.35
C GLU A 113 20.14 -5.54 -17.50
N GLU A 114 19.31 -6.57 -17.33
CA GLU A 114 19.73 -7.82 -16.69
C GLU A 114 20.92 -8.50 -17.42
N LYS A 115 20.97 -8.45 -18.76
CA LYS A 115 22.12 -8.98 -19.52
C LYS A 115 23.37 -8.16 -19.26
N ILE A 116 23.26 -6.85 -19.24
CA ILE A 116 24.36 -5.94 -18.90
C ILE A 116 24.90 -6.27 -17.50
N ASN A 117 24.02 -6.35 -16.53
CA ASN A 117 24.37 -6.64 -15.15
C ASN A 117 24.99 -8.02 -14.96
N LYS A 118 24.52 -9.05 -15.70
CA LYS A 118 25.16 -10.38 -15.73
C LYS A 118 26.58 -10.34 -16.28
N GLU A 119 26.85 -9.52 -17.31
CA GLU A 119 28.22 -9.37 -17.85
C GLU A 119 29.12 -8.61 -16.86
N VAL A 120 28.61 -7.57 -16.19
CA VAL A 120 29.33 -6.84 -15.15
C VAL A 120 29.69 -7.77 -13.98
N GLU A 121 28.75 -8.61 -13.51
CA GLU A 121 29.02 -9.59 -12.46
C GLU A 121 30.04 -10.64 -12.84
N LYS A 122 30.06 -11.08 -14.11
CA LYS A 122 31.14 -11.93 -14.62
C LYS A 122 32.50 -11.23 -14.60
N GLY A 123 32.52 -9.93 -14.95
CA GLY A 123 33.69 -9.08 -14.83
C GLY A 123 34.19 -8.97 -13.39
N ARG A 124 33.28 -8.68 -12.47
CA ARG A 124 33.56 -8.60 -11.03
C ARG A 124 34.16 -9.89 -10.48
N LYS A 125 33.61 -11.04 -10.84
CA LYS A 125 34.13 -12.35 -10.44
C LYS A 125 35.50 -12.65 -11.03
N ARG A 126 35.79 -12.15 -12.25
CA ARG A 126 37.06 -12.39 -12.96
C ARG A 126 38.20 -11.51 -12.44
N PHE A 127 37.94 -10.24 -12.12
CA PHE A 127 38.95 -9.25 -11.76
C PHE A 127 39.08 -9.02 -10.25
N GLY A 128 38.15 -9.56 -9.44
CA GLY A 128 38.19 -9.49 -7.95
C GLY A 128 38.31 -8.07 -7.44
N GLU A 129 39.23 -7.85 -6.49
CA GLU A 129 39.45 -6.53 -5.83
C GLU A 129 39.93 -5.43 -6.78
N ASN A 130 40.43 -5.77 -7.97
CA ASN A 130 40.88 -4.81 -8.97
C ASN A 130 39.79 -4.47 -10.00
N PHE A 131 38.54 -4.83 -9.75
CA PHE A 131 37.43 -4.57 -10.66
C PHE A 131 36.97 -3.11 -10.59
N ASP A 132 37.18 -2.39 -11.69
CA ASP A 132 36.57 -1.07 -11.92
C ASP A 132 35.34 -1.22 -12.81
N GLU A 133 34.16 -1.08 -12.22
CA GLU A 133 32.90 -1.24 -12.92
C GLU A 133 32.69 -0.17 -13.99
N ALA A 134 33.04 1.08 -13.72
CA ALA A 134 32.87 2.18 -14.67
C ALA A 134 33.72 1.96 -15.91
N GLN A 135 35.02 1.61 -15.72
CA GLN A 135 35.91 1.29 -16.81
C GLN A 135 35.42 0.04 -17.57
N PHE A 136 34.96 -0.97 -16.86
CA PHE A 136 34.44 -2.20 -17.47
C PHE A 136 33.21 -1.91 -18.35
N ARG A 137 32.22 -1.14 -17.84
CA ARG A 137 31.05 -0.73 -18.63
C ARG A 137 31.44 0.08 -19.86
N ALA A 138 32.43 0.96 -19.74
CA ALA A 138 32.90 1.80 -20.83
C ALA A 138 33.74 1.07 -21.92
N THR A 139 34.28 -0.11 -21.62
CA THR A 139 35.24 -0.79 -22.54
C THR A 139 34.84 -2.18 -22.94
N ASN A 140 33.93 -2.85 -22.23
CA ASN A 140 33.53 -4.22 -22.57
C ASN A 140 32.61 -4.25 -23.82
N PRO A 141 32.98 -4.94 -24.90
CA PRO A 141 32.22 -4.94 -26.15
C PRO A 141 30.79 -5.49 -26.00
N ASN A 142 30.55 -6.46 -25.10
CA ASN A 142 29.22 -7.03 -24.88
C ASN A 142 28.33 -6.03 -24.13
N VAL A 143 28.89 -5.36 -23.11
CA VAL A 143 28.15 -4.32 -22.36
C VAL A 143 27.83 -3.16 -23.30
N LEU A 144 28.79 -2.66 -24.07
CA LEU A 144 28.57 -1.55 -25.02
C LEU A 144 27.50 -1.87 -26.06
N ARG A 145 27.50 -3.11 -26.59
CA ARG A 145 26.49 -3.53 -27.58
C ARG A 145 25.07 -3.58 -26.96
N GLU A 146 24.91 -4.17 -25.79
CA GLU A 146 23.60 -4.22 -25.14
C GLU A 146 23.18 -2.82 -24.64
N GLN A 147 24.12 -1.98 -24.20
CA GLN A 147 23.85 -0.59 -23.83
C GLN A 147 23.36 0.24 -25.03
N ALA A 148 24.02 0.16 -26.17
CA ALA A 148 23.59 0.84 -27.40
C ALA A 148 22.17 0.44 -27.81
N LYS A 149 21.85 -0.87 -27.68
CA LYS A 149 20.50 -1.37 -27.94
C LYS A 149 19.48 -0.87 -26.92
N TYR A 150 19.84 -0.79 -25.64
CA TYR A 150 19.01 -0.20 -24.60
C TYR A 150 18.74 1.28 -24.94
N ASP A 151 19.76 2.05 -25.19
CA ASP A 151 19.67 3.49 -25.47
C ASP A 151 18.81 3.79 -26.70
N GLU A 152 18.96 3.01 -27.77
CA GLU A 152 18.13 3.14 -28.97
C GLU A 152 16.64 2.94 -28.66
N VAL A 153 16.29 1.84 -28.01
CA VAL A 153 14.89 1.49 -27.70
C VAL A 153 14.33 2.47 -26.66
N HIS A 154 15.10 2.79 -25.64
CA HIS A 154 14.70 3.71 -24.56
C HIS A 154 14.44 5.14 -25.12
N ASN A 155 15.33 5.67 -25.98
CA ASN A 155 15.14 7.00 -26.56
C ASN A 155 13.91 7.05 -27.48
N ARG A 156 13.64 6.00 -28.25
CA ARG A 156 12.42 5.89 -29.07
C ARG A 156 11.17 5.85 -28.19
N TYR A 157 11.21 5.03 -27.12
CA TYR A 157 10.10 4.91 -26.17
C TYR A 157 9.79 6.24 -25.48
N VAL A 158 10.80 6.93 -24.97
CA VAL A 158 10.64 8.24 -24.31
C VAL A 158 10.09 9.29 -25.28
N ALA A 159 10.60 9.33 -26.53
CA ALA A 159 10.11 10.25 -27.55
C ALA A 159 8.62 9.96 -27.90
N ALA A 160 8.28 8.69 -28.08
CA ALA A 160 6.92 8.26 -28.37
C ALA A 160 5.95 8.57 -27.21
N GLU A 161 6.40 8.41 -25.98
CA GLU A 161 5.64 8.74 -24.78
C GLU A 161 5.37 10.25 -24.69
N GLN A 162 6.40 11.08 -24.87
CA GLN A 162 6.26 12.55 -24.87
C GLN A 162 5.31 13.07 -25.96
N ALA A 163 5.35 12.41 -27.13
CA ALA A 163 4.48 12.75 -28.26
C ALA A 163 3.11 12.08 -28.19
N SER A 164 2.85 11.18 -27.21
CA SER A 164 1.69 10.30 -27.16
C SER A 164 1.49 9.50 -28.45
N ASP A 165 2.61 9.07 -29.08
CA ASP A 165 2.59 8.33 -30.33
C ASP A 165 2.45 6.81 -30.10
N PHE A 166 1.20 6.36 -30.05
CA PHE A 166 0.87 4.94 -29.81
C PHE A 166 1.18 4.05 -31.05
N LYS A 167 1.36 4.61 -32.24
CA LYS A 167 1.80 3.87 -33.39
C LYS A 167 3.26 3.47 -33.23
N GLU A 168 4.07 4.38 -32.68
CA GLU A 168 5.48 4.11 -32.41
C GLU A 168 5.63 3.06 -31.28
N TYR A 169 4.77 3.04 -30.25
CA TYR A 169 4.77 1.96 -29.24
C TYR A 169 4.62 0.58 -29.90
N ARG A 170 3.63 0.45 -30.82
CA ARG A 170 3.45 -0.79 -31.57
C ARG A 170 4.67 -1.12 -32.41
N GLN A 171 5.25 -0.11 -33.06
CA GLN A 171 6.41 -0.29 -33.92
C GLN A 171 7.64 -0.78 -33.14
N ILE A 172 7.90 -0.20 -31.95
CA ILE A 172 8.96 -0.64 -31.04
C ILE A 172 8.73 -2.12 -30.65
N ILE A 173 7.50 -2.50 -30.31
CA ILE A 173 7.15 -3.89 -29.93
C ILE A 173 7.47 -4.86 -31.07
N ILE A 174 7.15 -4.47 -32.32
CA ILE A 174 7.40 -5.30 -33.49
C ILE A 174 8.90 -5.37 -33.82
N ASP A 175 9.59 -4.22 -33.88
CA ASP A 175 11.00 -4.11 -34.23
C ASP A 175 11.90 -4.84 -33.24
N CYS A 176 11.55 -4.79 -31.95
CA CYS A 176 12.25 -5.49 -30.90
C CYS A 176 11.91 -6.99 -30.83
N GLY A 177 10.96 -7.47 -31.63
CA GLY A 177 10.51 -8.86 -31.61
C GLY A 177 9.89 -9.28 -30.27
N ILE A 178 9.18 -8.35 -29.61
CA ILE A 178 8.54 -8.63 -28.32
C ILE A 178 7.34 -9.55 -28.57
N VAL A 179 7.45 -10.78 -28.07
CA VAL A 179 6.44 -11.82 -28.23
C VAL A 179 5.44 -11.82 -27.06
N CYS A 180 4.24 -12.26 -27.33
CA CYS A 180 3.24 -12.50 -26.30
C CYS A 180 3.71 -13.61 -25.35
N PRO A 181 3.70 -13.38 -24.02
CA PRO A 181 4.14 -14.38 -23.04
C PRO A 181 3.34 -15.70 -23.06
N ILE A 182 2.13 -15.69 -23.61
CA ILE A 182 1.24 -16.86 -23.64
C ILE A 182 1.34 -17.61 -24.97
N SER A 183 1.20 -16.88 -26.12
CA SER A 183 1.20 -17.52 -27.44
C SER A 183 2.59 -17.62 -28.06
N GLY A 184 3.58 -16.88 -27.58
CA GLY A 184 4.92 -16.81 -28.18
C GLY A 184 4.95 -16.08 -29.53
N THR A 185 3.90 -15.41 -29.95
CA THR A 185 3.80 -14.75 -31.25
C THR A 185 3.86 -13.22 -31.16
N CYS A 186 4.30 -12.56 -32.24
CA CYS A 186 4.30 -11.10 -32.40
C CYS A 186 3.03 -10.56 -33.11
N ASN A 187 1.93 -11.29 -33.11
CA ASN A 187 0.72 -10.91 -33.82
C ASN A 187 -0.12 -9.89 -33.04
N TRP A 188 0.36 -8.64 -33.00
CA TRP A 188 -0.19 -7.56 -32.20
C TRP A 188 -1.20 -6.71 -32.98
N THR A 189 -2.23 -6.21 -32.28
CA THR A 189 -3.16 -5.18 -32.78
C THR A 189 -2.49 -3.80 -32.77
N ASP A 190 -3.23 -2.77 -33.19
CA ASP A 190 -2.85 -1.39 -32.88
C ASP A 190 -3.00 -1.13 -31.38
N VAL A 191 -2.18 -0.19 -30.87
CA VAL A 191 -2.31 0.29 -29.48
C VAL A 191 -3.48 1.23 -29.40
N ARG A 192 -4.31 1.04 -28.37
CA ARG A 192 -5.48 1.88 -28.07
C ARG A 192 -5.37 2.47 -26.68
N GLN A 193 -5.72 3.72 -26.56
CA GLN A 193 -5.86 4.33 -25.22
C GLN A 193 -7.08 3.77 -24.50
N PHE A 194 -6.91 3.49 -23.24
CA PHE A 194 -7.99 3.07 -22.36
C PHE A 194 -8.00 3.94 -21.11
N ASN A 195 -9.07 4.73 -20.96
CA ASN A 195 -9.23 5.57 -19.78
C ASN A 195 -9.52 4.71 -18.53
N LEU A 196 -8.76 4.96 -17.47
CA LEU A 196 -8.86 4.21 -16.22
C LEU A 196 -9.97 4.72 -15.29
N MET A 197 -10.68 5.79 -15.65
CA MET A 197 -11.80 6.29 -14.84
C MET A 197 -13.05 5.45 -15.05
N PHE A 198 -13.66 5.03 -13.95
CA PHE A 198 -15.03 4.56 -13.99
C PHE A 198 -16.00 5.73 -14.12
N SER A 199 -17.00 5.62 -14.96
CA SER A 199 -18.06 6.60 -15.12
C SER A 199 -19.44 5.98 -14.93
N THR A 200 -20.38 6.79 -14.47
CA THR A 200 -21.78 6.47 -14.38
C THR A 200 -22.64 7.67 -14.74
N SER A 201 -23.94 7.47 -14.89
CA SER A 201 -24.90 8.53 -15.24
C SER A 201 -25.69 8.97 -14.02
N MET A 202 -25.81 10.29 -13.83
CA MET A 202 -26.64 10.88 -12.79
C MET A 202 -27.73 11.72 -13.43
N GLY A 203 -29.01 11.38 -13.20
CA GLY A 203 -30.18 12.07 -13.72
C GLY A 203 -31.40 11.13 -13.84
N SER A 204 -32.57 11.71 -14.00
CA SER A 204 -33.85 10.95 -14.04
C SER A 204 -34.21 10.42 -15.42
N THR A 205 -33.56 10.90 -16.48
CA THR A 205 -33.81 10.48 -17.88
C THR A 205 -32.54 10.22 -18.61
N SER A 206 -32.55 9.28 -19.57
CA SER A 206 -31.37 8.95 -20.39
C SER A 206 -30.90 10.12 -21.28
N GLU A 207 -31.78 11.03 -21.66
CA GLU A 207 -31.46 12.19 -22.52
C GLU A 207 -30.92 13.40 -21.76
N GLY A 208 -31.11 13.45 -20.42
CA GLY A 208 -30.65 14.54 -19.56
C GLY A 208 -29.65 14.11 -18.49
N ALA A 209 -29.14 12.87 -18.58
CA ALA A 209 -28.20 12.35 -17.60
C ALA A 209 -26.80 12.96 -17.76
N ASN A 210 -26.26 13.51 -16.67
CA ASN A 210 -24.88 13.97 -16.61
C ASN A 210 -23.93 12.82 -16.31
N THR A 211 -22.83 12.71 -17.06
CA THR A 211 -21.76 11.79 -16.74
C THR A 211 -21.05 12.24 -15.48
N ILE A 212 -20.96 11.37 -14.51
CA ILE A 212 -20.12 11.53 -13.31
C ILE A 212 -19.10 10.39 -13.23
N TYR A 213 -18.04 10.61 -12.46
CA TYR A 213 -16.94 9.67 -12.33
C TYR A 213 -16.81 9.18 -10.90
N LEU A 214 -16.40 7.92 -10.73
CA LEU A 214 -15.85 7.44 -9.47
C LEU A 214 -14.42 7.98 -9.32
N ARG A 215 -14.10 8.61 -8.19
CA ARG A 215 -12.77 9.21 -8.01
C ARG A 215 -11.65 8.17 -8.14
N PRO A 216 -10.61 8.44 -8.96
CA PRO A 216 -9.46 7.55 -9.10
C PRO A 216 -8.40 7.77 -8.03
N GLU A 217 -8.54 8.84 -7.23
CA GLU A 217 -7.67 9.24 -6.12
C GLU A 217 -8.42 10.11 -5.12
N THR A 218 -7.87 10.24 -3.92
CA THR A 218 -8.46 11.07 -2.85
C THR A 218 -7.94 12.52 -2.84
N ALA A 219 -6.81 12.82 -3.52
CA ALA A 219 -6.14 14.12 -3.54
C ALA A 219 -7.05 15.27 -3.96
N GLN A 220 -7.81 15.10 -5.04
CA GLN A 220 -8.61 16.16 -5.63
C GLN A 220 -9.69 16.67 -4.67
N GLY A 221 -10.24 15.77 -3.85
CA GLY A 221 -11.18 16.14 -2.78
C GLY A 221 -10.55 17.05 -1.72
N ILE A 222 -9.26 16.89 -1.47
CA ILE A 222 -8.51 17.77 -0.56
C ILE A 222 -8.30 19.14 -1.20
N PHE A 223 -7.85 19.21 -2.45
CA PHE A 223 -7.56 20.48 -3.14
C PHE A 223 -8.80 21.37 -3.26
N VAL A 224 -9.94 20.82 -3.66
CA VAL A 224 -11.17 21.63 -3.81
C VAL A 224 -11.76 22.09 -2.47
N ASN A 225 -11.38 21.44 -1.37
CA ASN A 225 -11.77 21.84 -0.01
C ASN A 225 -10.73 22.71 0.72
N TYR A 226 -9.61 23.05 0.07
CA TYR A 226 -8.54 23.84 0.68
C TYR A 226 -9.06 25.10 1.35
N LEU A 227 -9.84 25.95 0.64
CA LEU A 227 -10.37 27.18 1.18
C LEU A 227 -11.35 26.97 2.33
N ASN A 228 -12.17 25.91 2.25
CA ASN A 228 -13.11 25.57 3.33
C ASN A 228 -12.36 25.23 4.61
N VAL A 229 -11.37 24.37 4.52
CA VAL A 229 -10.56 23.93 5.67
C VAL A 229 -9.72 25.07 6.21
N GLN A 230 -9.04 25.81 5.34
CA GLN A 230 -8.18 26.94 5.71
C GLN A 230 -8.97 27.99 6.52
N LYS A 231 -10.18 28.37 6.05
CA LYS A 231 -11.02 29.38 6.69
C LYS A 231 -11.66 28.89 7.98
N THR A 232 -12.28 27.70 7.95
CA THR A 232 -13.01 27.17 9.12
C THR A 232 -12.07 26.76 10.24
N GLY A 233 -10.91 26.17 9.89
CA GLY A 233 -9.86 25.80 10.82
C GLY A 233 -8.92 26.95 11.20
N ARG A 234 -9.05 28.14 10.57
CA ARG A 234 -8.10 29.26 10.71
C ARG A 234 -6.65 28.82 10.53
N MET A 235 -6.45 27.89 9.55
CA MET A 235 -5.14 27.29 9.32
C MET A 235 -4.16 28.30 8.75
N LYS A 236 -2.93 28.27 9.26
CA LYS A 236 -1.80 29.04 8.76
C LYS A 236 -0.85 28.13 8.04
N ILE A 237 -0.24 28.60 6.94
CA ILE A 237 0.80 27.86 6.23
C ILE A 237 2.08 27.85 7.08
N PRO A 238 2.78 26.69 7.23
CA PRO A 238 2.46 25.40 6.61
C PRO A 238 1.38 24.62 7.36
N PHE A 239 0.46 23.98 6.61
CA PHE A 239 -0.51 23.06 7.21
C PHE A 239 -0.90 21.94 6.24
N GLY A 240 -1.37 20.82 6.77
CA GLY A 240 -1.77 19.66 6.00
C GLY A 240 -3.26 19.32 6.13
N ILE A 241 -3.78 18.65 5.10
CA ILE A 241 -5.11 18.04 5.12
C ILE A 241 -4.95 16.56 4.79
N ALA A 242 -5.42 15.70 5.71
CA ALA A 242 -5.37 14.25 5.61
C ALA A 242 -6.75 13.67 5.28
N GLN A 243 -6.77 12.60 4.48
CA GLN A 243 -7.98 11.86 4.15
C GLN A 243 -7.69 10.37 4.02
N ILE A 244 -8.63 9.53 4.45
CA ILE A 244 -8.68 8.11 4.13
C ILE A 244 -9.96 7.88 3.32
N GLY A 245 -9.86 7.18 2.19
CA GLY A 245 -11.05 6.92 1.42
C GLY A 245 -10.87 5.98 0.23
N LYS A 246 -11.99 5.47 -0.26
CA LYS A 246 -12.05 4.62 -1.45
C LYS A 246 -11.68 5.41 -2.70
N ALA A 247 -10.95 4.73 -3.59
CA ALA A 247 -10.63 5.18 -4.94
C ALA A 247 -10.84 4.03 -5.94
N PHE A 248 -11.03 4.36 -7.21
CA PHE A 248 -11.48 3.42 -8.23
C PHE A 248 -10.69 3.61 -9.51
N ARG A 249 -10.07 2.52 -10.00
CA ARG A 249 -9.34 2.54 -11.27
C ARG A 249 -9.74 1.34 -12.10
N ASN A 250 -10.18 1.53 -13.32
CA ASN A 250 -10.60 0.45 -14.21
C ASN A 250 -9.38 -0.32 -14.73
N GLU A 251 -8.63 -0.92 -13.83
CA GLU A 251 -7.43 -1.69 -14.12
C GLU A 251 -7.75 -2.88 -15.01
N ILE A 252 -7.04 -2.99 -16.13
CA ILE A 252 -7.23 -4.06 -17.11
C ILE A 252 -6.35 -5.26 -16.79
N VAL A 253 -5.11 -4.99 -16.34
CA VAL A 253 -4.15 -6.02 -15.95
C VAL A 253 -4.02 -6.00 -14.44
N ALA A 254 -5.04 -6.54 -13.76
CA ALA A 254 -4.97 -6.76 -12.33
C ALA A 254 -4.13 -8.01 -12.05
N ARG A 255 -3.06 -7.84 -11.30
CA ARG A 255 -2.15 -8.91 -10.89
C ARG A 255 -1.74 -8.72 -9.44
N GLN A 256 -1.19 -9.76 -8.83
CA GLN A 256 -0.57 -9.70 -7.52
C GLN A 256 -1.56 -9.44 -6.38
N PHE A 257 -2.74 -10.11 -6.43
CA PHE A 257 -3.72 -10.09 -5.34
C PHE A 257 -4.17 -8.65 -5.03
N ILE A 258 -4.20 -8.23 -3.76
CA ILE A 258 -4.62 -6.89 -3.33
C ILE A 258 -3.58 -5.78 -3.61
N PHE A 259 -2.46 -6.09 -4.28
CA PHE A 259 -1.49 -5.07 -4.67
C PHE A 259 -2.02 -4.12 -5.73
N ARG A 260 -2.83 -4.64 -6.68
CA ARG A 260 -3.46 -3.85 -7.75
C ARG A 260 -4.92 -4.27 -7.94
N MET A 261 -5.82 -3.40 -7.51
CA MET A 261 -7.28 -3.62 -7.51
C MET A 261 -8.01 -2.53 -8.27
N ARG A 262 -9.26 -2.81 -8.65
CA ARG A 262 -10.17 -1.83 -9.27
C ARG A 262 -10.83 -0.90 -8.27
N GLU A 263 -11.09 -1.39 -7.08
CA GLU A 263 -11.56 -0.65 -5.92
C GLU A 263 -10.55 -0.84 -4.79
N PHE A 264 -9.99 0.25 -4.28
CA PHE A 264 -8.95 0.24 -3.25
C PHE A 264 -9.15 1.43 -2.30
N GLU A 265 -8.34 1.51 -1.26
CA GLU A 265 -8.41 2.59 -0.29
C GLU A 265 -7.05 3.28 -0.17
N GLN A 266 -7.07 4.62 -0.15
CA GLN A 266 -5.86 5.45 0.03
C GLN A 266 -5.91 6.15 1.39
N MET A 267 -4.72 6.33 1.98
CA MET A 267 -4.44 7.26 3.06
C MET A 267 -3.55 8.34 2.48
N GLU A 268 -4.05 9.54 2.39
CA GLU A 268 -3.42 10.61 1.65
C GLU A 268 -3.39 11.92 2.44
N MET A 269 -2.26 12.62 2.41
CA MET A 269 -2.09 13.92 3.04
C MET A 269 -1.48 14.89 2.04
N GLN A 270 -2.09 16.07 1.91
CA GLN A 270 -1.61 17.18 1.11
C GLN A 270 -1.14 18.29 2.06
N PHE A 271 0.14 18.60 2.04
CA PHE A 271 0.78 19.58 2.90
C PHE A 271 1.03 20.87 2.14
N PHE A 272 0.32 21.93 2.52
CA PHE A 272 0.35 23.24 1.88
C PHE A 272 1.45 24.10 2.47
N ILE A 273 2.30 24.65 1.61
CA ILE A 273 3.53 25.34 1.99
C ILE A 273 3.72 26.63 1.18
N LYS A 274 4.64 27.46 1.66
CA LYS A 274 5.07 28.66 0.92
C LYS A 274 5.89 28.25 -0.31
N PRO A 275 5.67 28.84 -1.49
CA PRO A 275 6.52 28.63 -2.65
C PRO A 275 8.01 28.90 -2.34
N GLY A 276 8.88 28.04 -2.86
CA GLY A 276 10.33 28.10 -2.63
C GLY A 276 10.83 27.35 -1.40
N THR A 277 9.91 26.70 -0.62
CA THR A 277 10.27 25.86 0.54
C THR A 277 9.96 24.37 0.29
N GLU A 278 9.58 24.02 -0.92
CA GLU A 278 9.06 22.70 -1.26
C GLU A 278 10.08 21.57 -1.10
N LEU A 279 11.33 21.80 -1.47
CA LEU A 279 12.36 20.75 -1.38
C LEU A 279 12.75 20.45 0.07
N ASP A 280 12.75 21.46 0.95
CA ASP A 280 13.01 21.26 2.38
C ASP A 280 11.87 20.47 3.03
N TRP A 281 10.60 20.77 2.67
CA TRP A 281 9.46 20.04 3.19
C TRP A 281 9.36 18.64 2.59
N PHE A 282 9.71 18.47 1.32
CA PHE A 282 9.81 17.17 0.69
C PHE A 282 10.81 16.26 1.42
N ALA A 283 12.02 16.77 1.71
CA ALA A 283 13.02 16.03 2.46
C ALA A 283 12.55 15.64 3.87
N LYS A 284 11.89 16.56 4.58
CA LYS A 284 11.32 16.29 5.91
C LYS A 284 10.23 15.21 5.88
N TRP A 285 9.32 15.28 4.90
CA TRP A 285 8.27 14.28 4.76
C TRP A 285 8.82 12.93 4.33
N LYS A 286 9.81 12.90 3.43
CA LYS A 286 10.54 11.68 3.04
C LYS A 286 11.09 10.94 4.28
N GLU A 287 11.80 11.66 5.14
CA GLU A 287 12.35 11.10 6.38
C GLU A 287 11.25 10.67 7.38
N ASN A 288 10.25 11.51 7.60
CA ASN A 288 9.12 11.22 8.51
C ASN A 288 8.36 9.97 8.09
N ARG A 289 8.06 9.81 6.80
CA ARG A 289 7.33 8.65 6.30
C ARG A 289 8.13 7.37 6.42
N MET A 290 9.42 7.39 6.09
CA MET A 290 10.30 6.23 6.28
C MET A 290 10.35 5.81 7.76
N LYS A 291 10.48 6.76 8.67
CA LYS A 291 10.47 6.49 10.11
C LYS A 291 9.16 5.83 10.57
N TRP A 292 8.02 6.29 10.05
CA TRP A 292 6.70 5.70 10.33
C TRP A 292 6.63 4.23 9.92
N HIS A 293 7.14 3.88 8.75
CA HIS A 293 7.18 2.49 8.26
C HIS A 293 8.11 1.61 9.09
N VAL A 294 9.33 2.06 9.32
CA VAL A 294 10.34 1.28 10.06
C VAL A 294 9.92 1.05 11.51
N ASN A 295 9.21 2.00 12.11
CA ASN A 295 8.70 1.89 13.48
C ASN A 295 7.70 0.72 13.70
N LEU A 296 7.15 0.14 12.64
CA LEU A 296 6.33 -1.07 12.72
C LEU A 296 7.13 -2.33 13.09
N GLY A 297 8.46 -2.28 13.01
CA GLY A 297 9.32 -3.40 13.37
C GLY A 297 9.41 -4.50 12.29
N MET A 298 9.04 -4.19 11.04
CA MET A 298 9.11 -5.14 9.92
C MET A 298 10.48 -5.16 9.23
N GLY A 299 11.56 -4.70 9.90
CA GLY A 299 12.92 -4.67 9.36
C GLY A 299 13.17 -3.49 8.41
N ALA A 300 14.16 -2.65 8.73
CA ALA A 300 14.51 -1.49 7.90
C ALA A 300 15.01 -1.89 6.49
N GLU A 301 15.62 -3.07 6.38
CA GLU A 301 16.12 -3.66 5.14
C GLU A 301 15.02 -4.00 4.12
N ASN A 302 13.77 -4.09 4.57
CA ASN A 302 12.61 -4.34 3.70
C ASN A 302 12.08 -3.06 3.05
N TYR A 303 12.65 -1.90 3.36
CA TYR A 303 12.26 -0.62 2.79
C TYR A 303 13.43 0.03 2.07
N ARG A 304 13.13 0.77 1.02
CA ARG A 304 14.11 1.64 0.36
C ARG A 304 13.42 2.83 -0.30
N PHE A 305 14.18 3.90 -0.53
CA PHE A 305 13.73 4.97 -1.41
C PHE A 305 14.02 4.62 -2.87
N HIS A 306 13.09 5.02 -3.72
CA HIS A 306 13.25 5.01 -5.17
C HIS A 306 12.92 6.41 -5.68
N ASP A 307 13.95 7.21 -5.91
CA ASP A 307 13.80 8.58 -6.44
C ASP A 307 13.47 8.49 -7.95
N HIS A 308 12.47 9.24 -8.41
CA HIS A 308 12.04 9.21 -9.79
C HIS A 308 12.99 10.01 -10.68
N GLU A 309 13.62 9.36 -11.64
CA GLU A 309 14.45 10.01 -12.65
C GLU A 309 13.60 10.87 -13.60
N LYS A 310 12.39 10.41 -13.90
CA LYS A 310 11.41 11.11 -14.73
C LYS A 310 10.25 11.60 -13.88
N LEU A 311 10.17 12.91 -13.72
CA LEU A 311 9.10 13.52 -12.93
C LEU A 311 7.81 13.65 -13.75
N ALA A 312 6.67 13.49 -13.08
CA ALA A 312 5.39 13.86 -13.64
C ALA A 312 5.35 15.39 -13.90
N HIS A 313 4.56 15.81 -14.86
CA HIS A 313 4.49 17.22 -15.29
C HIS A 313 4.04 18.20 -14.19
N TYR A 314 3.50 17.71 -13.09
CA TYR A 314 3.05 18.48 -11.94
C TYR A 314 4.08 18.50 -10.79
N ALA A 315 5.15 17.74 -10.86
CA ALA A 315 6.08 17.56 -9.77
C ALA A 315 7.48 18.09 -10.11
N ASN A 316 8.16 18.69 -9.13
CA ASN A 316 9.57 19.06 -9.23
C ASN A 316 10.50 18.16 -8.37
N ALA A 317 9.92 17.28 -7.54
CA ALA A 317 10.59 16.17 -6.87
C ALA A 317 9.59 15.05 -6.59
N ALA A 318 10.00 13.80 -6.73
CA ALA A 318 9.19 12.63 -6.44
C ALA A 318 10.07 11.46 -5.97
N THR A 319 9.58 10.71 -5.00
CA THR A 319 10.20 9.47 -4.51
C THR A 319 9.13 8.51 -4.05
N ASP A 320 9.39 7.21 -4.23
CA ASP A 320 8.60 6.16 -3.60
C ASP A 320 9.35 5.59 -2.41
N ILE A 321 8.62 5.24 -1.36
CA ILE A 321 9.06 4.24 -0.39
C ILE A 321 8.60 2.90 -0.96
N GLU A 322 9.56 2.08 -1.38
CA GLU A 322 9.31 0.72 -1.82
C GLU A 322 9.43 -0.25 -0.66
N PHE A 323 8.62 -1.31 -0.70
CA PHE A 323 8.68 -2.45 0.22
C PHE A 323 9.03 -3.72 -0.53
N ASN A 324 9.77 -4.61 0.13
CA ASN A 324 10.19 -5.92 -0.41
C ASN A 324 9.06 -6.95 -0.29
N PHE A 325 8.11 -6.89 -1.22
CA PHE A 325 7.03 -7.88 -1.34
C PHE A 325 7.57 -9.24 -1.82
N PRO A 326 6.77 -10.34 -1.75
CA PRO A 326 7.16 -11.64 -2.29
C PRO A 326 7.49 -11.66 -3.80
N PHE A 327 7.16 -10.60 -4.50
CA PHE A 327 7.47 -10.37 -5.93
C PHE A 327 8.50 -9.24 -6.15
N GLY A 328 9.29 -8.92 -5.11
CA GLY A 328 10.35 -7.92 -5.12
C GLY A 328 9.93 -6.55 -4.63
N PHE A 329 10.88 -5.61 -4.66
CA PHE A 329 10.63 -4.23 -4.25
C PHE A 329 9.61 -3.57 -5.18
N LYS A 330 8.57 -3.00 -4.58
CA LYS A 330 7.52 -2.25 -5.27
C LYS A 330 7.03 -1.10 -4.39
N GLU A 331 6.51 -0.08 -5.07
CA GLU A 331 5.92 1.10 -4.45
C GLU A 331 4.90 0.75 -3.37
N LEU A 332 5.12 1.28 -2.17
CA LEU A 332 4.21 1.21 -1.03
C LEU A 332 3.60 2.59 -0.74
N GLU A 333 4.41 3.64 -0.76
CA GLU A 333 3.99 5.02 -0.51
C GLU A 333 4.73 5.98 -1.46
N GLY A 334 3.99 6.87 -2.14
CA GLY A 334 4.54 7.95 -2.95
C GLY A 334 4.65 9.25 -2.16
N ILE A 335 5.73 9.99 -2.36
CA ILE A 335 5.95 11.33 -1.82
C ILE A 335 6.31 12.25 -2.97
N HIS A 336 5.51 13.32 -3.18
CA HIS A 336 5.64 14.18 -4.34
C HIS A 336 5.62 15.66 -3.95
N SER A 337 6.54 16.45 -4.50
CA SER A 337 6.44 17.92 -4.49
C SER A 337 5.68 18.34 -5.74
N ARG A 338 4.40 18.70 -5.59
CA ARG A 338 3.43 18.96 -6.68
C ARG A 338 3.40 20.42 -7.13
N THR A 339 4.21 21.30 -6.54
CA THR A 339 4.16 22.74 -6.76
C THR A 339 2.75 23.30 -6.51
N ASN A 340 2.31 24.30 -7.28
CA ASN A 340 0.94 24.83 -7.26
C ASN A 340 0.05 24.26 -8.38
N PHE A 341 0.44 23.20 -9.01
CA PHE A 341 -0.21 22.67 -10.21
C PHE A 341 -1.71 22.43 -10.01
N ASP A 342 -2.09 21.68 -8.98
CA ASP A 342 -3.50 21.33 -8.75
C ASP A 342 -4.33 22.54 -8.36
N LEU A 343 -3.86 23.33 -7.38
CA LEU A 343 -4.58 24.55 -6.96
C LEU A 343 -4.69 25.58 -8.10
N GLY A 344 -3.64 25.76 -8.89
CA GLY A 344 -3.62 26.62 -10.06
C GLY A 344 -4.61 26.19 -11.14
N ASN A 345 -4.68 24.89 -11.42
CA ASN A 345 -5.66 24.37 -12.37
C ASN A 345 -7.10 24.55 -11.85
N HIS A 346 -7.36 24.25 -10.57
CA HIS A 346 -8.67 24.49 -9.99
C HIS A 346 -9.06 25.98 -9.99
N GLN A 347 -8.12 26.90 -9.78
CA GLN A 347 -8.36 28.35 -9.98
C GLN A 347 -8.82 28.64 -11.40
N LYS A 348 -8.06 28.15 -12.38
CA LYS A 348 -8.32 28.37 -13.82
C LYS A 348 -9.70 27.81 -14.22
N PHE A 349 -10.02 26.58 -13.83
CA PHE A 349 -11.26 25.93 -14.24
C PHE A 349 -12.49 26.42 -13.46
N SER A 350 -12.34 26.83 -12.20
CA SER A 350 -13.44 27.32 -11.37
C SER A 350 -13.67 28.83 -11.54
N GLY A 351 -12.66 29.58 -11.94
CA GLY A 351 -12.66 31.07 -11.93
C GLY A 351 -12.54 31.67 -10.51
N LYS A 352 -12.27 30.82 -9.49
CA LYS A 352 -12.14 31.27 -8.11
C LYS A 352 -10.70 31.35 -7.67
N LYS A 353 -10.31 32.40 -6.95
CA LYS A 353 -8.97 32.50 -6.37
C LYS A 353 -8.80 31.51 -5.23
N ILE A 354 -7.76 30.68 -5.31
CA ILE A 354 -7.35 29.72 -4.28
C ILE A 354 -5.96 30.17 -3.80
N GLU A 355 -5.94 31.25 -3.02
CA GLU A 355 -4.73 31.91 -2.54
C GLU A 355 -4.73 31.95 -1.01
N TYR A 356 -3.54 31.96 -0.44
CA TYR A 356 -3.27 32.25 0.96
C TYR A 356 -2.72 33.68 1.07
N PHE A 357 -3.32 34.48 1.94
CA PHE A 357 -2.76 35.78 2.28
C PHE A 357 -1.83 35.61 3.48
N ASP A 358 -0.54 35.92 3.26
CA ASP A 358 0.47 35.91 4.30
C ASP A 358 0.51 37.29 4.98
N PRO A 359 0.09 37.37 6.25
CA PRO A 359 0.09 38.64 6.96
C PRO A 359 1.49 39.16 7.31
N GLU A 360 2.50 38.30 7.35
CA GLU A 360 3.89 38.70 7.65
C GLU A 360 4.55 39.34 6.43
N GLU A 361 4.22 38.87 5.23
CA GLU A 361 4.73 39.42 3.97
C GLU A 361 3.81 40.48 3.38
N GLY A 362 2.56 40.55 3.83
CA GLY A 362 1.55 41.44 3.26
C GLY A 362 1.17 41.08 1.81
N ALA A 363 1.39 39.82 1.38
CA ALA A 363 1.21 39.33 0.03
C ALA A 363 0.34 38.09 -0.03
N ALA A 364 -0.34 37.89 -1.14
CA ALA A 364 -1.10 36.65 -1.41
C ALA A 364 -0.35 35.77 -2.43
N TYR A 365 -0.40 34.47 -2.24
CA TYR A 365 0.17 33.47 -3.17
C TYR A 365 -0.67 32.20 -3.20
N THR A 366 -0.60 31.46 -4.31
CA THR A 366 -1.11 30.10 -4.39
C THR A 366 -0.10 29.16 -3.72
N PRO A 367 -0.49 28.41 -2.67
CA PRO A 367 0.45 27.52 -1.98
C PRO A 367 1.03 26.44 -2.89
N TYR A 368 2.26 26.03 -2.59
CA TYR A 368 2.81 24.80 -3.12
C TYR A 368 2.38 23.63 -2.22
N VAL A 369 2.50 22.41 -2.75
CA VAL A 369 2.00 21.20 -2.09
C VAL A 369 3.07 20.13 -2.05
N VAL A 370 3.25 19.51 -0.89
CA VAL A 370 3.94 18.23 -0.73
C VAL A 370 2.91 17.17 -0.36
N GLU A 371 2.83 16.15 -1.18
CA GLU A 371 1.93 15.01 -1.05
C GLU A 371 2.62 13.83 -0.39
N THR A 372 1.88 13.09 0.47
CA THR A 372 2.19 11.72 0.83
C THR A 372 0.96 10.86 0.57
N SER A 373 1.12 9.76 -0.17
CA SER A 373 0.01 8.89 -0.57
C SER A 373 0.39 7.43 -0.43
N ILE A 374 -0.36 6.69 0.39
CA ILE A 374 -0.15 5.27 0.64
C ILE A 374 -1.44 4.48 0.38
N GLY A 375 -1.32 3.36 -0.35
CA GLY A 375 -2.40 2.40 -0.51
C GLY A 375 -2.61 1.57 0.76
N VAL A 376 -3.79 1.65 1.38
CA VAL A 376 -4.12 0.84 2.56
C VAL A 376 -3.97 -0.65 2.26
N ASP A 377 -4.43 -1.07 1.11
CA ASP A 377 -4.43 -2.48 0.69
C ASP A 377 -3.00 -3.00 0.44
N ARG A 378 -2.12 -2.17 -0.11
CA ARG A 378 -0.68 -2.47 -0.23
C ARG A 378 -0.02 -2.59 1.15
N MET A 379 -0.41 -1.73 2.09
CA MET A 379 0.10 -1.79 3.46
C MET A 379 -0.36 -3.05 4.18
N VAL A 380 -1.64 -3.46 4.01
CA VAL A 380 -2.14 -4.76 4.51
C VAL A 380 -1.32 -5.91 3.93
N LEU A 381 -1.06 -5.90 2.60
CA LEU A 381 -0.26 -6.92 1.95
C LEU A 381 1.18 -6.96 2.48
N ALA A 382 1.80 -5.80 2.70
CA ALA A 382 3.14 -5.71 3.28
C ALA A 382 3.20 -6.34 4.67
N VAL A 383 2.26 -5.99 5.55
CA VAL A 383 2.17 -6.56 6.90
C VAL A 383 1.96 -8.07 6.86
N LEU A 384 1.01 -8.56 6.06
CA LEU A 384 0.71 -9.99 5.96
C LEU A 384 1.87 -10.79 5.36
N SER A 385 2.50 -10.28 4.29
CA SER A 385 3.61 -10.98 3.62
C SER A 385 4.87 -11.05 4.47
N HIS A 386 5.14 -10.00 5.26
CA HIS A 386 6.25 -10.01 6.22
C HIS A 386 6.00 -10.96 7.40
N SER A 387 4.75 -10.99 7.88
CA SER A 387 4.41 -11.66 9.13
C SER A 387 4.19 -13.16 8.99
N LEU A 388 3.89 -13.66 7.79
CA LEU A 388 3.57 -15.09 7.58
C LEU A 388 4.84 -15.92 7.43
N HIS A 389 5.02 -16.88 8.31
CA HIS A 389 6.13 -17.84 8.25
C HIS A 389 5.77 -19.20 8.88
N GLU A 390 6.58 -20.18 8.59
CA GLU A 390 6.51 -21.51 9.20
C GLU A 390 7.67 -21.67 10.16
N GLU A 391 7.39 -22.17 11.34
CA GLU A 391 8.39 -22.53 12.35
C GLU A 391 8.40 -24.03 12.60
N LYS A 392 9.60 -24.61 12.64
CA LYS A 392 9.80 -25.99 13.08
C LYS A 392 9.93 -26.03 14.59
N LEU A 393 9.10 -26.82 15.23
CA LEU A 393 9.13 -27.04 16.66
C LEU A 393 10.17 -28.11 17.03
N GLU A 394 10.61 -28.12 18.28
CA GLU A 394 11.58 -29.12 18.81
C GLU A 394 11.12 -30.58 18.66
N ASN A 395 9.81 -30.80 18.68
CA ASN A 395 9.20 -32.10 18.44
C ASN A 395 9.12 -32.54 16.98
N GLY A 396 9.67 -31.74 16.06
CA GLY A 396 9.67 -31.94 14.60
C GLY A 396 8.37 -31.59 13.90
N GLU A 397 7.36 -31.09 14.59
CA GLU A 397 6.14 -30.56 13.99
C GLU A 397 6.39 -29.15 13.44
N THR A 398 5.55 -28.72 12.49
CA THR A 398 5.56 -27.36 11.94
C THR A 398 4.34 -26.60 12.42
N ARG A 399 4.53 -25.31 12.77
CA ARG A 399 3.43 -24.38 12.99
C ARG A 399 3.48 -23.24 11.99
N VAL A 400 2.32 -22.81 11.50
CA VAL A 400 2.17 -21.59 10.73
C VAL A 400 1.91 -20.46 11.72
N VAL A 401 2.69 -19.40 11.61
CA VAL A 401 2.59 -18.21 12.47
C VAL A 401 2.43 -16.97 11.63
N LEU A 402 1.54 -16.10 12.07
CA LEU A 402 1.37 -14.78 11.52
C LEU A 402 1.82 -13.74 12.56
N SER A 403 3.13 -13.42 12.56
CA SER A 403 3.75 -12.50 13.54
C SER A 403 3.43 -11.02 13.24
N ILE A 404 2.14 -10.70 13.13
CA ILE A 404 1.69 -9.31 12.98
C ILE A 404 2.17 -8.49 14.19
N PRO A 405 2.71 -7.27 13.99
CA PRO A 405 3.00 -6.36 15.11
C PRO A 405 1.80 -6.27 16.07
N ALA A 406 2.02 -6.52 17.34
CA ALA A 406 0.93 -6.69 18.32
C ALA A 406 -0.10 -5.54 18.32
N PRO A 407 0.30 -4.24 18.14
CA PRO A 407 -0.67 -3.16 18.01
C PRO A 407 -1.56 -3.24 16.77
N LEU A 408 -1.13 -3.93 15.71
CA LEU A 408 -1.91 -4.10 14.48
C LEU A 408 -2.72 -5.40 14.45
N ALA A 409 -2.47 -6.35 15.36
CA ALA A 409 -3.14 -7.65 15.39
C ALA A 409 -4.67 -7.51 15.42
N PRO A 410 -5.42 -8.29 14.60
CA PRO A 410 -6.88 -8.26 14.58
C PRO A 410 -7.51 -8.60 15.93
N VAL A 411 -7.00 -9.63 16.57
CA VAL A 411 -7.40 -10.09 17.92
C VAL A 411 -6.23 -9.84 18.85
N LYS A 412 -6.46 -9.19 19.98
CA LYS A 412 -5.40 -8.82 20.94
C LYS A 412 -5.10 -9.95 21.92
N ALA A 413 -6.14 -10.66 22.31
CA ALA A 413 -6.02 -11.80 23.22
C ALA A 413 -7.11 -12.84 22.94
N ALA A 414 -6.78 -14.12 23.15
CA ALA A 414 -7.75 -15.22 23.16
C ALA A 414 -7.87 -15.82 24.54
N VAL A 415 -9.08 -15.98 25.04
CA VAL A 415 -9.38 -16.56 26.36
C VAL A 415 -9.86 -18.01 26.18
N LEU A 416 -9.14 -18.94 26.77
CA LEU A 416 -9.20 -20.35 26.46
C LEU A 416 -9.38 -21.16 27.79
N PRO A 417 -10.60 -21.57 28.19
CA PRO A 417 -10.74 -22.47 29.32
C PRO A 417 -10.10 -23.82 29.01
N LEU A 418 -9.30 -24.36 29.90
CA LEU A 418 -8.58 -25.62 29.68
C LEU A 418 -9.53 -26.75 29.30
N VAL A 419 -10.66 -26.86 30.03
CA VAL A 419 -11.75 -27.80 29.76
C VAL A 419 -13.12 -27.11 29.86
N LYS A 420 -14.17 -27.75 29.28
CA LYS A 420 -15.54 -27.23 29.24
C LYS A 420 -16.40 -27.51 30.43
N LYS A 421 -15.82 -27.55 31.63
CA LYS A 421 -16.49 -27.93 32.86
C LYS A 421 -15.77 -27.34 34.06
N ASP A 422 -16.26 -27.69 35.24
CA ASP A 422 -15.63 -27.43 36.52
C ASP A 422 -15.50 -25.91 36.84
N GLY A 423 -16.37 -25.05 36.29
CA GLY A 423 -16.35 -23.58 36.53
C GLY A 423 -15.32 -22.85 35.68
N LEU A 424 -14.55 -23.51 34.81
CA LEU A 424 -13.54 -22.83 33.97
C LEU A 424 -14.16 -21.97 32.85
N PRO A 425 -15.23 -22.41 32.16
CA PRO A 425 -15.91 -21.54 31.20
C PRO A 425 -16.46 -20.23 31.79
N GLU A 426 -17.02 -20.34 32.98
CA GLU A 426 -17.59 -19.19 33.72
C GLU A 426 -16.51 -18.18 34.09
N LEU A 427 -15.36 -18.66 34.62
CA LEU A 427 -14.21 -17.82 34.91
C LEU A 427 -13.59 -17.24 33.63
N ALA A 428 -13.52 -18.01 32.56
CA ALA A 428 -13.05 -17.51 31.27
C ALA A 428 -13.98 -16.40 30.70
N GLN A 429 -15.29 -16.51 30.89
CA GLN A 429 -16.22 -15.48 30.51
C GLN A 429 -16.05 -14.21 31.39
N GLU A 430 -15.75 -14.36 32.66
CA GLU A 430 -15.39 -13.23 33.53
C GLU A 430 -14.15 -12.49 33.03
N VAL A 431 -13.12 -13.23 32.58
CA VAL A 431 -11.92 -12.65 31.97
C VAL A 431 -12.26 -11.95 30.63
N MET A 432 -13.13 -12.55 29.81
CA MET A 432 -13.64 -11.89 28.60
C MET A 432 -14.34 -10.58 28.90
N ASP A 433 -15.20 -10.56 29.94
CA ASP A 433 -15.96 -9.38 30.33
C ASP A 433 -15.06 -8.26 30.86
N LEU A 434 -13.94 -8.61 31.46
CA LEU A 434 -12.91 -7.66 31.89
C LEU A 434 -12.19 -6.98 30.70
N LEU A 435 -11.95 -7.73 29.63
CA LEU A 435 -11.07 -7.27 28.54
C LEU A 435 -11.81 -6.68 27.34
N LYS A 436 -13.06 -7.08 27.07
CA LYS A 436 -13.82 -6.78 25.85
C LYS A 436 -14.06 -5.29 25.57
N TYR A 437 -14.00 -4.44 26.57
CA TYR A 437 -14.21 -2.99 26.40
C TYR A 437 -12.97 -2.27 25.92
N ASP A 438 -11.79 -2.83 26.16
CA ASP A 438 -10.51 -2.24 25.76
C ASP A 438 -9.90 -2.92 24.54
N PHE A 439 -10.18 -4.23 24.34
CA PHE A 439 -9.51 -5.04 23.33
C PHE A 439 -10.50 -5.91 22.56
N ASN A 440 -10.21 -6.13 21.27
CA ASN A 440 -10.85 -7.19 20.51
C ASN A 440 -10.29 -8.55 20.98
N CYS A 441 -11.12 -9.32 21.66
CA CYS A 441 -10.77 -10.62 22.23
C CYS A 441 -11.61 -11.74 21.63
N GLN A 442 -11.06 -12.95 21.58
CA GLN A 442 -11.78 -14.16 21.21
C GLN A 442 -11.89 -15.13 22.37
N TYR A 443 -13.05 -15.80 22.50
CA TYR A 443 -13.26 -16.94 23.37
C TYR A 443 -13.29 -18.23 22.56
N GLU A 444 -12.56 -19.24 22.99
CA GLU A 444 -12.55 -20.53 22.30
C GLU A 444 -12.40 -21.69 23.29
N GLU A 445 -13.27 -22.69 23.14
CA GLU A 445 -13.27 -23.88 24.01
C GLU A 445 -13.33 -25.21 23.24
N LYS A 446 -13.32 -25.15 21.89
CA LYS A 446 -13.40 -26.37 21.06
C LYS A 446 -12.01 -26.94 20.81
N ASP A 447 -11.85 -28.25 20.87
CA ASP A 447 -10.60 -29.03 20.70
C ASP A 447 -9.60 -28.89 21.85
N SER A 448 -8.42 -29.52 21.71
CA SER A 448 -7.34 -29.45 22.69
C SER A 448 -6.71 -28.05 22.73
N ILE A 449 -6.14 -27.68 23.86
CA ILE A 449 -5.49 -26.39 24.06
C ILE A 449 -4.39 -26.10 23.00
N GLY A 450 -3.59 -27.11 22.65
CA GLY A 450 -2.55 -26.98 21.65
C GLY A 450 -3.09 -26.64 20.25
N LYS A 451 -4.24 -27.22 19.83
CA LYS A 451 -4.90 -26.89 18.59
C LYS A 451 -5.45 -25.47 18.59
N ARG A 452 -5.97 -25.01 19.73
CA ARG A 452 -6.47 -23.65 19.91
C ARG A 452 -5.32 -22.63 19.83
N TYR A 453 -4.17 -22.90 20.46
CA TYR A 453 -2.98 -22.06 20.30
C TYR A 453 -2.54 -21.94 18.84
N ARG A 454 -2.49 -23.06 18.10
CA ARG A 454 -2.12 -23.03 16.68
C ARG A 454 -3.06 -22.19 15.83
N ARG A 455 -4.38 -22.23 16.08
CA ARG A 455 -5.35 -21.35 15.39
C ARG A 455 -5.12 -19.89 15.70
N GLN A 456 -4.80 -19.57 16.94
CA GLN A 456 -4.51 -18.18 17.35
C GLN A 456 -3.17 -17.69 16.78
N ASP A 457 -2.14 -18.55 16.75
CA ASP A 457 -0.87 -18.26 16.10
C ASP A 457 -1.07 -17.95 14.59
N ALA A 458 -1.93 -18.73 13.91
CA ALA A 458 -2.22 -18.57 12.48
C ALA A 458 -3.00 -17.28 12.13
N ILE A 459 -3.79 -16.73 13.04
CA ILE A 459 -4.49 -15.44 12.84
C ILE A 459 -3.74 -14.23 13.43
N GLY A 460 -2.58 -14.49 14.07
CA GLY A 460 -1.72 -13.42 14.56
C GLY A 460 -2.09 -12.87 15.93
N THR A 461 -2.83 -13.60 16.76
CA THR A 461 -3.18 -13.20 18.12
C THR A 461 -1.93 -13.21 19.01
N PRO A 462 -1.50 -12.06 19.59
CA PRO A 462 -0.26 -11.98 20.36
C PRO A 462 -0.32 -12.72 21.69
N PHE A 463 -1.50 -12.83 22.31
CA PHE A 463 -1.65 -13.45 23.63
C PHE A 463 -2.75 -14.51 23.67
N CYS A 464 -2.44 -15.67 24.25
CA CYS A 464 -3.43 -16.68 24.61
C CYS A 464 -3.50 -16.78 26.14
N ILE A 465 -4.68 -16.59 26.69
CA ILE A 465 -4.97 -16.59 28.13
C ILE A 465 -5.65 -17.92 28.45
N THR A 466 -4.96 -18.84 29.15
CA THR A 466 -5.53 -20.12 29.55
C THR A 466 -6.03 -20.05 30.97
N VAL A 467 -7.30 -20.39 31.14
CA VAL A 467 -7.96 -20.53 32.43
C VAL A 467 -7.95 -22.00 32.79
N ASP A 468 -7.29 -22.35 33.90
CA ASP A 468 -7.12 -23.72 34.41
C ASP A 468 -7.75 -23.91 35.79
N HIS A 469 -7.68 -25.13 36.36
CA HIS A 469 -8.29 -25.43 37.66
C HIS A 469 -7.66 -24.63 38.82
N GLU A 470 -6.38 -24.29 38.73
CA GLU A 470 -5.72 -23.48 39.75
C GLU A 470 -6.20 -22.05 39.72
N SER A 471 -6.63 -21.54 38.55
CA SER A 471 -7.19 -20.22 38.37
C SER A 471 -8.43 -19.95 39.22
N LEU A 472 -9.18 -21.00 39.54
CA LEU A 472 -10.35 -20.89 40.46
C LEU A 472 -9.93 -20.57 41.89
N ASN A 473 -8.74 -20.97 42.29
CA ASN A 473 -8.23 -20.86 43.67
C ASN A 473 -7.40 -19.57 43.85
N ASP A 474 -6.47 -19.31 42.94
CA ASP A 474 -5.47 -18.25 43.05
C ASP A 474 -5.82 -16.98 42.26
N ARG A 475 -6.90 -17.01 41.43
CA ARG A 475 -7.32 -15.91 40.57
C ARG A 475 -6.22 -15.48 39.60
N CYS A 476 -5.33 -16.40 39.20
CA CYS A 476 -4.32 -16.19 38.17
C CYS A 476 -4.64 -17.06 36.96
N VAL A 477 -4.15 -16.64 35.82
CA VAL A 477 -4.28 -17.36 34.54
C VAL A 477 -2.91 -17.49 33.88
N THR A 478 -2.77 -18.45 32.98
CA THR A 478 -1.54 -18.61 32.21
C THR A 478 -1.63 -17.85 30.92
N VAL A 479 -0.76 -16.86 30.72
CA VAL A 479 -0.65 -16.07 29.49
C VAL A 479 0.50 -16.59 28.65
N ARG A 480 0.19 -17.01 27.42
CA ARG A 480 1.18 -17.43 26.43
C ARG A 480 1.41 -16.34 25.41
N ASP A 481 2.68 -15.96 25.23
CA ASP A 481 3.11 -15.06 24.15
C ASP A 481 3.28 -15.85 22.85
N ARG A 482 2.76 -15.33 21.73
CA ARG A 482 2.79 -15.97 20.40
C ARG A 482 4.21 -16.13 19.88
N ASP A 483 5.03 -15.07 19.99
CA ASP A 483 6.31 -14.99 19.30
C ASP A 483 7.41 -15.80 20.05
N THR A 484 7.39 -15.75 21.38
CA THR A 484 8.37 -16.45 22.21
C THR A 484 7.90 -17.81 22.67
N MET A 485 6.62 -18.11 22.60
CA MET A 485 5.94 -19.28 23.20
C MET A 485 6.09 -19.37 24.72
N THR A 486 6.67 -18.39 25.36
CA THR A 486 6.78 -18.35 26.82
C THR A 486 5.41 -18.26 27.48
N GLN A 487 5.29 -18.87 28.64
CA GLN A 487 4.08 -18.89 29.43
C GLN A 487 4.36 -18.29 30.82
N GLU A 488 3.52 -17.38 31.24
CA GLU A 488 3.64 -16.69 32.52
C GLU A 488 2.32 -16.75 33.25
N ARG A 489 2.40 -16.98 34.58
CA ARG A 489 1.22 -16.94 35.45
C ARG A 489 0.95 -15.52 35.90
N VAL A 490 -0.21 -14.99 35.53
CA VAL A 490 -0.58 -13.57 35.73
C VAL A 490 -1.90 -13.47 36.51
N PRO A 491 -1.96 -12.61 37.54
CA PRO A 491 -3.22 -12.32 38.21
C PRO A 491 -4.24 -11.69 37.24
N ILE A 492 -5.49 -12.13 37.26
CA ILE A 492 -6.58 -11.63 36.38
C ILE A 492 -6.66 -10.11 36.44
N ALA A 493 -6.51 -9.50 37.63
CA ALA A 493 -6.54 -8.08 37.81
C ALA A 493 -5.46 -7.30 37.05
N ASN A 494 -4.35 -7.96 36.68
CA ASN A 494 -3.21 -7.33 35.97
C ASN A 494 -3.27 -7.51 34.45
N LEU A 495 -4.16 -8.38 33.93
CA LEU A 495 -4.23 -8.72 32.51
C LEU A 495 -4.41 -7.51 31.61
N ARG A 496 -5.33 -6.61 31.97
CA ARG A 496 -5.59 -5.40 31.18
C ARG A 496 -4.32 -4.56 30.96
N ALA A 497 -3.61 -4.27 32.05
CA ALA A 497 -2.39 -3.45 32.00
C ALA A 497 -1.25 -4.15 31.22
N MET A 498 -1.10 -5.47 31.41
CA MET A 498 -0.11 -6.27 30.70
C MET A 498 -0.36 -6.28 29.18
N ILE A 499 -1.60 -6.54 28.76
CA ILE A 499 -1.96 -6.57 27.34
C ILE A 499 -1.80 -5.17 26.75
N ASP A 500 -2.32 -4.12 27.40
CA ASP A 500 -2.24 -2.73 26.94
C ASP A 500 -0.80 -2.31 26.68
N ALA A 501 0.13 -2.67 27.53
CA ALA A 501 1.55 -2.35 27.39
C ALA A 501 2.17 -2.86 26.07
N LYS A 502 1.59 -3.87 25.43
CA LYS A 502 2.09 -4.47 24.18
C LYS A 502 1.24 -4.09 22.95
N VAL A 503 -0.09 -4.01 23.10
CA VAL A 503 -1.01 -3.88 21.97
C VAL A 503 -1.48 -2.45 21.70
N ASN A 504 -1.15 -1.50 22.56
CA ASN A 504 -1.62 -0.12 22.43
C ASN A 504 -0.90 0.59 21.27
N LEU A 505 -1.66 1.08 20.29
CA LEU A 505 -1.14 1.86 19.17
C LEU A 505 -0.36 3.13 19.61
N ASN A 506 -0.64 3.67 20.78
CA ASN A 506 0.10 4.82 21.32
C ASN A 506 1.57 4.50 21.58
N ASN A 507 1.93 3.23 21.79
CA ASN A 507 3.33 2.83 21.94
C ASN A 507 4.11 3.03 20.64
N LEU A 508 3.49 2.74 19.48
CA LEU A 508 4.06 3.05 18.19
C LEU A 508 4.18 4.57 17.98
N LEU A 509 3.14 5.33 18.34
CA LEU A 509 3.15 6.78 18.14
C LEU A 509 4.20 7.51 18.98
N ARG A 510 4.51 7.02 20.18
CA ARG A 510 5.55 7.63 21.06
C ARG A 510 6.96 7.49 20.54
N ASN A 511 7.20 6.55 19.61
CA ASN A 511 8.50 6.29 19.02
C ASN A 511 8.73 7.09 17.72
N LEU A 512 7.70 7.78 17.22
CA LEU A 512 7.78 8.67 16.07
C LEU A 512 8.24 10.07 16.45
#